data_5f542dbbb1dc0cd47c8fb058399573e4
#
_entry.id   5f542dbbb1dc0cd47c8fb058399573e4
#
_cell.length_a   1.000
_cell.length_b   1.000
_cell.length_c   1.000
_cell.angle_alpha   90.00
_cell.angle_beta   90.00
_cell.angle_gamma   90.00
#
_symmetry.space_group_name_H-M   'P 1'
#
loop_
_entity.id
_entity.type
_entity.pdbx_description
1 polymer ?
#
loop_
_entity_poly.entity_id
_entity_poly.type
_entity_poly.pdbx_seq_one_letter_code
_entity_poly.pdbx_strand_id
1 'polypeptide(L)'
;MKVLIYGHNGWIGKMMCSILQKKQVNYVLSKCRANNKEDVDNELMEVSPTHVMSFIGRTHGVTDNGVQYTTIDYLEQKGKIYDNVRDNLFSPMVLSLLCQKHDIHFTYLGTGCIFKYDEKHKFGNEETGFHEDDKPNFFGSAYSVVKGFTDELMHLTSITTNTLNLRIRMPITDKLDPRNFITKITNYEYICSIPNAMSVLDDLLPIALDMATNNITGTMNLTNPGLISHNEVLTMYRDIVDPDFSWKNFTPEEQAKILDADRSNNCLDTSKLISLYPHIKPIKEAVYDTLLRMKKNA
;
A
#
# COMPACT_ATOMS: atom_id res chain seq x y z
N MET A 1 15.95 1.04 19.38
CA MET A 1 15.58 1.35 18.00
C MET A 1 15.42 2.87 17.85
N LYS A 2 15.98 3.46 16.78
CA LYS A 2 15.78 4.86 16.36
C LYS A 2 15.36 4.83 14.91
N VAL A 3 14.15 5.31 14.61
CA VAL A 3 13.54 5.21 13.28
C VAL A 3 13.58 6.55 12.57
N LEU A 4 14.07 6.60 11.32
CA LEU A 4 13.95 7.76 10.44
C LEU A 4 12.81 7.51 9.46
N ILE A 5 11.83 8.43 9.38
CA ILE A 5 10.61 8.27 8.59
C ILE A 5 10.63 9.16 7.35
N TYR A 6 10.59 8.54 6.18
CA TYR A 6 10.33 9.21 4.91
C TYR A 6 8.86 9.09 4.51
N GLY A 7 8.28 10.17 3.95
CA GLY A 7 6.86 10.20 3.58
C GLY A 7 5.91 10.42 4.77
N HIS A 8 6.40 10.92 5.89
CA HIS A 8 5.66 11.19 7.13
C HIS A 8 4.50 12.18 6.98
N ASN A 9 4.52 13.05 5.95
CA ASN A 9 3.43 13.98 5.63
C ASN A 9 2.26 13.31 4.89
N GLY A 10 2.48 12.10 4.35
CA GLY A 10 1.45 11.31 3.69
C GLY A 10 0.47 10.68 4.69
N TRP A 11 -0.66 10.18 4.19
CA TRP A 11 -1.70 9.55 4.99
C TRP A 11 -1.18 8.38 5.85
N ILE A 12 -0.56 7.38 5.21
CA ILE A 12 -0.05 6.19 5.92
C ILE A 12 1.15 6.56 6.80
N GLY A 13 2.03 7.46 6.34
CA GLY A 13 3.15 7.95 7.14
C GLY A 13 2.70 8.62 8.44
N LYS A 14 1.64 9.44 8.42
CA LYS A 14 1.04 10.03 9.63
C LYS A 14 0.46 8.96 10.57
N MET A 15 -0.17 7.92 10.02
CA MET A 15 -0.67 6.80 10.84
C MET A 15 0.48 6.08 11.54
N MET A 16 1.58 5.79 10.83
CA MET A 16 2.77 5.17 11.43
C MET A 16 3.41 6.08 12.51
N CYS A 17 3.53 7.38 12.27
CA CYS A 17 4.02 8.32 13.29
C CYS A 17 3.15 8.28 14.57
N SER A 18 1.83 8.20 14.43
CA SER A 18 0.93 8.04 15.58
C SER A 18 1.13 6.72 16.33
N ILE A 19 1.41 5.62 15.61
CA ILE A 19 1.71 4.32 16.22
C ILE A 19 3.04 4.38 16.98
N LEU A 20 4.09 4.94 16.37
CA LEU A 20 5.40 5.10 17.00
C LEU A 20 5.30 5.94 18.28
N GLN A 21 4.55 7.03 18.24
CA GLN A 21 4.31 7.89 19.41
C GLN A 21 3.58 7.13 20.54
N LYS A 22 2.50 6.41 20.21
CA LYS A 22 1.76 5.60 21.18
C LYS A 22 2.59 4.49 21.81
N LYS A 23 3.48 3.88 21.02
CA LYS A 23 4.41 2.82 21.47
C LYS A 23 5.71 3.37 22.09
N GLN A 24 5.85 4.69 22.20
CA GLN A 24 7.04 5.39 22.75
C GLN A 24 8.35 4.98 22.04
N VAL A 25 8.28 4.68 20.75
CA VAL A 25 9.46 4.39 19.92
C VAL A 25 10.12 5.70 19.53
N ASN A 26 11.44 5.80 19.68
CA ASN A 26 12.20 6.97 19.24
C ASN A 26 12.19 7.08 17.72
N TYR A 27 11.70 8.19 17.16
CA TYR A 27 11.68 8.43 15.73
C TYR A 27 12.01 9.87 15.36
N VAL A 28 12.50 10.05 14.14
CA VAL A 28 12.84 11.33 13.53
C VAL A 28 12.11 11.44 12.20
N LEU A 29 11.60 12.60 11.89
CA LEU A 29 10.98 12.90 10.59
C LEU A 29 12.06 13.38 9.63
N SER A 30 12.17 12.78 8.45
CA SER A 30 13.11 13.21 7.43
C SER A 30 12.87 14.65 6.99
N LYS A 31 13.93 15.40 6.80
CA LYS A 31 13.90 16.80 6.34
C LYS A 31 14.23 16.94 4.86
N CYS A 32 14.83 15.93 4.25
CA CYS A 32 15.23 15.97 2.86
C CYS A 32 14.29 15.22 1.92
N ARG A 33 14.46 15.44 0.63
CA ARG A 33 13.77 14.69 -0.43
C ARG A 33 14.55 13.44 -0.75
N ALA A 34 13.88 12.26 -0.72
CA ALA A 34 14.52 10.97 -0.95
C ALA A 34 15.10 10.76 -2.37
N ASN A 35 14.77 11.62 -3.32
CA ASN A 35 15.39 11.62 -4.65
C ASN A 35 16.72 12.38 -4.73
N ASN A 36 17.16 13.04 -3.66
CA ASN A 36 18.50 13.62 -3.57
C ASN A 36 19.41 12.69 -2.76
N LYS A 37 20.25 11.93 -3.46
CA LYS A 37 21.13 10.93 -2.87
C LYS A 37 22.08 11.53 -1.83
N GLU A 38 22.66 12.70 -2.12
CA GLU A 38 23.63 13.36 -1.23
C GLU A 38 22.98 13.84 0.07
N ASP A 39 21.81 14.49 -0.03
CA ASP A 39 21.05 14.93 1.15
C ASP A 39 20.62 13.76 2.02
N VAL A 40 20.18 12.64 1.40
CA VAL A 40 19.82 11.42 2.13
C VAL A 40 21.02 10.81 2.83
N ASP A 41 22.18 10.70 2.17
CA ASP A 41 23.41 10.16 2.74
C ASP A 41 23.86 11.00 3.96
N ASN A 42 23.83 12.31 3.83
CA ASN A 42 24.15 13.25 4.92
C ASN A 42 23.15 13.13 6.09
N GLU A 43 21.84 13.04 5.81
CA GLU A 43 20.81 12.88 6.84
C GLU A 43 20.97 11.56 7.60
N LEU A 44 21.29 10.45 6.90
CA LEU A 44 21.56 9.16 7.54
C LEU A 44 22.77 9.24 8.49
N MET A 45 23.84 9.91 8.09
CA MET A 45 25.02 10.11 8.94
C MET A 45 24.70 11.01 10.15
N GLU A 46 23.99 12.13 9.96
CA GLU A 46 23.63 13.07 11.03
C GLU A 46 22.68 12.42 12.05
N VAL A 47 21.62 11.77 11.54
CA VAL A 47 20.59 11.17 12.39
C VAL A 47 21.08 9.87 13.03
N SER A 48 21.96 9.11 12.36
CA SER A 48 22.42 7.79 12.78
C SER A 48 21.25 6.88 13.20
N PRO A 49 20.25 6.65 12.32
CA PRO A 49 19.12 5.79 12.64
C PRO A 49 19.54 4.31 12.60
N THR A 50 18.86 3.46 13.36
CA THR A 50 18.98 2.00 13.22
C THR A 50 18.01 1.44 12.18
N HIS A 51 16.92 2.19 11.90
CA HIS A 51 15.86 1.80 11.00
C HIS A 51 15.42 2.99 10.16
N VAL A 52 15.14 2.76 8.89
CA VAL A 52 14.47 3.70 7.99
C VAL A 52 13.15 3.07 7.54
N MET A 53 12.05 3.82 7.63
CA MET A 53 10.77 3.40 7.09
C MET A 53 10.31 4.39 6.02
N SER A 54 9.98 3.91 4.84
CA SER A 54 9.53 4.73 3.72
C SER A 54 8.06 4.48 3.38
N PHE A 55 7.27 5.55 3.48
CA PHE A 55 5.87 5.64 3.07
C PHE A 55 5.71 6.53 1.84
N ILE A 56 6.82 6.73 1.09
CA ILE A 56 6.80 7.51 -0.16
C ILE A 56 6.07 6.70 -1.23
N GLY A 57 5.17 7.38 -1.92
CA GLY A 57 4.47 6.86 -3.09
C GLY A 57 3.60 7.93 -3.72
N ARG A 58 3.57 7.96 -5.06
CA ARG A 58 2.75 8.87 -5.84
C ARG A 58 1.60 8.09 -6.47
N THR A 59 0.37 8.48 -6.19
CA THR A 59 -0.85 7.89 -6.78
C THR A 59 -1.86 8.94 -7.23
N HIS A 60 -1.64 10.20 -6.91
CA HIS A 60 -2.56 11.32 -7.16
C HIS A 60 -1.79 12.62 -7.26
N GLY A 61 -2.43 13.67 -7.75
CA GLY A 61 -1.82 14.98 -7.83
C GLY A 61 -2.68 15.97 -8.62
N VAL A 62 -2.09 17.13 -8.88
CA VAL A 62 -2.68 18.18 -9.72
C VAL A 62 -1.85 18.28 -10.99
N THR A 63 -2.50 18.30 -12.13
CA THR A 63 -1.85 18.50 -13.44
C THR A 63 -1.47 19.98 -13.64
N ASP A 64 -0.63 20.26 -14.63
CA ASP A 64 -0.13 21.62 -14.89
C ASP A 64 -1.24 22.60 -15.29
N ASN A 65 -2.36 22.07 -15.82
CA ASN A 65 -3.59 22.83 -16.13
C ASN A 65 -4.59 22.90 -14.96
N GLY A 66 -4.19 22.51 -13.75
CA GLY A 66 -4.98 22.66 -12.53
C GLY A 66 -6.01 21.54 -12.26
N VAL A 67 -6.09 20.50 -13.09
CA VAL A 67 -7.01 19.37 -12.86
C VAL A 67 -6.50 18.50 -11.75
N GLN A 68 -7.33 18.26 -10.73
CA GLN A 68 -7.01 17.39 -9.60
C GLN A 68 -7.46 15.96 -9.87
N TYR A 69 -6.54 15.01 -9.73
CA TYR A 69 -6.80 13.59 -9.78
C TYR A 69 -6.60 12.97 -8.39
N THR A 70 -7.53 12.15 -7.94
CA THR A 70 -7.48 11.45 -6.64
C THR A 70 -7.04 9.98 -6.77
N THR A 71 -6.81 9.52 -8.00
CA THR A 71 -6.44 8.15 -8.35
C THR A 71 -5.17 8.10 -9.20
N ILE A 72 -4.72 6.87 -9.53
CA ILE A 72 -3.53 6.63 -10.37
C ILE A 72 -3.67 7.16 -11.80
N ASP A 73 -4.87 7.53 -12.25
CA ASP A 73 -5.10 8.19 -13.55
C ASP A 73 -4.30 9.49 -13.69
N TYR A 74 -3.90 10.11 -12.57
CA TYR A 74 -2.91 11.20 -12.55
C TYR A 74 -1.61 10.85 -13.27
N LEU A 75 -1.14 9.60 -13.09
CA LEU A 75 0.16 9.16 -13.61
C LEU A 75 0.12 8.78 -15.09
N GLU A 76 -1.07 8.67 -15.68
CA GLU A 76 -1.28 8.51 -17.12
C GLU A 76 -1.24 9.87 -17.85
N GLN A 77 -1.30 10.99 -17.13
CA GLN A 77 -1.34 12.32 -17.73
C GLN A 77 0.01 12.69 -18.33
N LYS A 78 -0.03 13.51 -19.40
CA LYS A 78 1.16 13.96 -20.13
C LYS A 78 2.21 14.56 -19.18
N GLY A 79 3.44 14.06 -19.27
CA GLY A 79 4.58 14.51 -18.46
C GLY A 79 4.66 13.92 -17.04
N LYS A 80 3.64 13.19 -16.56
CA LYS A 80 3.60 12.69 -15.18
C LYS A 80 4.38 11.40 -14.96
N ILE A 81 4.90 10.78 -16.02
CA ILE A 81 5.85 9.66 -15.92
C ILE A 81 7.10 10.06 -15.13
N TYR A 82 7.56 11.31 -15.22
CA TYR A 82 8.67 11.81 -14.42
C TYR A 82 8.36 11.75 -12.93
N ASP A 83 7.20 12.23 -12.49
CA ASP A 83 6.77 12.17 -11.10
C ASP A 83 6.64 10.72 -10.63
N ASN A 84 6.12 9.83 -11.49
CA ASN A 84 5.97 8.41 -11.19
C ASN A 84 7.32 7.74 -10.95
N VAL A 85 8.25 7.87 -11.89
CA VAL A 85 9.60 7.28 -11.78
C VAL A 85 10.36 7.86 -10.59
N ARG A 86 10.33 9.19 -10.40
CA ARG A 86 11.01 9.85 -9.29
C ARG A 86 10.53 9.34 -7.92
N ASP A 87 9.20 9.33 -7.71
CA ASP A 87 8.64 9.07 -6.39
C ASP A 87 8.39 7.57 -6.12
N ASN A 88 8.08 6.78 -7.16
CA ASN A 88 7.71 5.37 -7.01
C ASN A 88 8.85 4.38 -7.31
N LEU A 89 9.94 4.81 -7.96
CA LEU A 89 11.10 3.95 -8.27
C LEU A 89 12.39 4.54 -7.71
N PHE A 90 12.78 5.74 -8.16
CA PHE A 90 14.10 6.29 -7.86
C PHE A 90 14.28 6.58 -6.36
N SER A 91 13.33 7.27 -5.73
CA SER A 91 13.39 7.58 -4.30
C SER A 91 13.49 6.34 -3.41
N PRO A 92 12.64 5.29 -3.57
CA PRO A 92 12.81 4.06 -2.80
C PRO A 92 14.16 3.37 -3.03
N MET A 93 14.68 3.38 -4.26
CA MET A 93 15.98 2.77 -4.56
C MET A 93 17.14 3.52 -3.93
N VAL A 94 17.12 4.86 -3.93
CA VAL A 94 18.12 5.67 -3.23
C VAL A 94 18.16 5.30 -1.73
N LEU A 95 16.99 5.22 -1.10
CA LEU A 95 16.88 4.83 0.32
C LEU A 95 17.40 3.42 0.57
N SER A 96 17.00 2.44 -0.24
CA SER A 96 17.44 1.05 -0.09
C SER A 96 18.95 0.92 -0.19
N LEU A 97 19.58 1.51 -1.22
CA LEU A 97 21.02 1.43 -1.45
C LEU A 97 21.84 2.14 -0.37
N LEU A 98 21.35 3.28 0.12
CA LEU A 98 22.04 4.01 1.18
C LEU A 98 21.85 3.34 2.55
N CYS A 99 20.68 2.77 2.83
CA CYS A 99 20.49 1.96 4.04
C CYS A 99 21.40 0.73 4.04
N GLN A 100 21.57 0.06 2.89
CA GLN A 100 22.55 -1.02 2.74
C GLN A 100 23.98 -0.54 3.01
N LYS A 101 24.39 0.61 2.44
CA LYS A 101 25.72 1.20 2.63
C LYS A 101 26.04 1.43 4.12
N HIS A 102 25.05 1.84 4.91
CA HIS A 102 25.18 2.19 6.32
C HIS A 102 24.74 1.09 7.30
N ASP A 103 24.46 -0.13 6.82
CA ASP A 103 23.95 -1.26 7.61
C ASP A 103 22.69 -0.92 8.44
N ILE A 104 21.75 -0.19 7.82
CA ILE A 104 20.50 0.25 8.42
C ILE A 104 19.37 -0.66 7.92
N HIS A 105 18.48 -1.11 8.82
CA HIS A 105 17.27 -1.83 8.41
C HIS A 105 16.33 -0.90 7.64
N PHE A 106 15.93 -1.31 6.44
CA PHE A 106 15.04 -0.53 5.57
C PHE A 106 13.69 -1.21 5.40
N THR A 107 12.62 -0.53 5.76
CA THR A 107 11.24 -0.96 5.50
C THR A 107 10.63 -0.10 4.39
N TYR A 108 10.25 -0.74 3.29
CA TYR A 108 9.58 -0.12 2.16
C TYR A 108 8.11 -0.51 2.11
N LEU A 109 7.21 0.48 2.06
CA LEU A 109 5.79 0.24 1.83
C LEU A 109 5.52 0.19 0.32
N GLY A 110 5.48 -1.02 -0.20
CA GLY A 110 5.18 -1.37 -1.58
C GLY A 110 3.68 -1.59 -1.83
N THR A 111 3.37 -2.27 -2.92
CA THR A 111 1.99 -2.55 -3.34
C THR A 111 1.86 -3.90 -4.02
N GLY A 112 0.72 -4.56 -3.83
CA GLY A 112 0.30 -5.70 -4.65
C GLY A 112 -0.52 -5.31 -5.88
N CYS A 113 -0.67 -4.00 -6.19
CA CYS A 113 -1.32 -3.54 -7.44
C CYS A 113 -0.42 -3.73 -8.67
N ILE A 114 0.39 -4.76 -8.67
CA ILE A 114 1.33 -5.20 -9.70
C ILE A 114 0.96 -6.58 -10.26
N PHE A 115 -0.13 -7.14 -9.76
CA PHE A 115 -0.62 -8.46 -10.16
C PHE A 115 -2.03 -8.39 -10.75
N LYS A 116 -2.35 -9.35 -11.61
CA LYS A 116 -3.71 -9.63 -12.09
C LYS A 116 -3.94 -11.14 -12.14
N TYR A 117 -5.17 -11.56 -11.91
CA TYR A 117 -5.57 -12.96 -12.10
C TYR A 117 -5.14 -13.49 -13.47
N ASP A 118 -4.67 -14.73 -13.52
CA ASP A 118 -4.22 -15.45 -14.71
C ASP A 118 -4.55 -16.95 -14.59
N GLU A 119 -4.02 -17.77 -15.51
CA GLU A 119 -4.27 -19.22 -15.52
C GLU A 119 -3.75 -19.94 -14.27
N LYS A 120 -2.65 -19.48 -13.66
CA LYS A 120 -2.08 -20.02 -12.41
C LYS A 120 -2.81 -19.45 -11.20
N HIS A 121 -3.08 -18.16 -11.20
CA HIS A 121 -3.70 -17.42 -10.09
C HIS A 121 -5.16 -17.12 -10.44
N LYS A 122 -6.03 -18.09 -10.14
CA LYS A 122 -7.41 -18.13 -10.63
C LYS A 122 -8.30 -17.06 -9.98
N PHE A 123 -9.19 -16.50 -10.77
CA PHE A 123 -10.16 -15.51 -10.33
C PHE A 123 -10.95 -15.98 -9.10
N GLY A 124 -10.91 -15.20 -8.03
CA GLY A 124 -11.68 -15.44 -6.82
C GLY A 124 -11.27 -16.69 -6.01
N ASN A 125 -10.11 -17.30 -6.31
CA ASN A 125 -9.61 -18.46 -5.58
C ASN A 125 -8.43 -18.06 -4.68
N GLU A 126 -8.64 -18.18 -3.37
CA GLU A 126 -7.65 -17.84 -2.35
C GLU A 126 -6.46 -18.83 -2.32
N GLU A 127 -6.69 -20.09 -2.67
CA GLU A 127 -5.65 -21.13 -2.69
C GLU A 127 -4.59 -20.92 -3.78
N THR A 128 -4.90 -20.07 -4.77
CA THR A 128 -4.00 -19.74 -5.87
C THR A 128 -3.55 -18.28 -5.81
N GLY A 129 -3.42 -17.71 -4.63
CA GLY A 129 -2.91 -16.35 -4.41
C GLY A 129 -1.46 -16.17 -4.86
N PHE A 130 -1.07 -14.93 -5.20
CA PHE A 130 0.31 -14.59 -5.52
C PHE A 130 1.19 -14.65 -4.28
N HIS A 131 2.24 -15.46 -4.33
CA HIS A 131 3.26 -15.56 -3.30
C HIS A 131 4.26 -14.40 -3.38
N GLU A 132 5.09 -14.25 -2.35
CA GLU A 132 6.11 -13.21 -2.27
C GLU A 132 7.16 -13.30 -3.38
N ASP A 133 7.43 -14.51 -3.89
CA ASP A 133 8.41 -14.78 -4.95
C ASP A 133 7.81 -14.70 -6.37
N ASP A 134 6.50 -14.52 -6.51
CA ASP A 134 5.88 -14.35 -7.82
C ASP A 134 6.23 -12.98 -8.40
N LYS A 135 6.51 -12.98 -9.71
CA LYS A 135 6.88 -11.77 -10.45
C LYS A 135 5.65 -10.98 -10.87
N PRO A 136 5.73 -9.65 -10.86
CA PRO A 136 4.67 -8.80 -11.38
C PRO A 136 4.21 -9.20 -12.78
N ASN A 137 2.89 -9.32 -12.98
CA ASN A 137 2.28 -9.68 -14.25
C ASN A 137 1.23 -8.68 -14.74
N PHE A 138 1.06 -7.54 -14.04
CA PHE A 138 0.11 -6.49 -14.41
C PHE A 138 0.82 -5.19 -14.77
N PHE A 139 0.69 -4.79 -16.04
CA PHE A 139 1.31 -3.61 -16.63
C PHE A 139 0.30 -2.68 -17.32
N GLY A 140 -0.97 -2.76 -16.92
CA GLY A 140 -2.09 -1.99 -17.51
C GLY A 140 -2.20 -0.54 -17.04
N SER A 141 -1.21 -0.03 -16.28
CA SER A 141 -1.11 1.37 -15.92
C SER A 141 0.35 1.78 -15.75
N ALA A 142 0.65 3.06 -16.00
CA ALA A 142 1.99 3.62 -15.76
C ALA A 142 2.44 3.42 -14.30
N TYR A 143 1.49 3.52 -13.35
CA TYR A 143 1.74 3.23 -11.94
C TYR A 143 2.20 1.78 -11.74
N SER A 144 1.45 0.80 -12.25
CA SER A 144 1.75 -0.61 -12.04
C SER A 144 3.04 -1.05 -12.72
N VAL A 145 3.37 -0.47 -13.88
CA VAL A 145 4.66 -0.67 -14.55
C VAL A 145 5.81 -0.26 -13.63
N VAL A 146 5.81 0.99 -13.17
CA VAL A 146 6.88 1.53 -12.33
C VAL A 146 6.97 0.80 -10.98
N LYS A 147 5.82 0.52 -10.35
CA LYS A 147 5.78 -0.21 -9.07
C LYS A 147 6.19 -1.67 -9.22
N GLY A 148 5.90 -2.32 -10.35
CA GLY A 148 6.35 -3.68 -10.64
C GLY A 148 7.87 -3.76 -10.72
N PHE A 149 8.53 -2.85 -11.45
CA PHE A 149 9.99 -2.77 -11.48
C PHE A 149 10.58 -2.44 -10.11
N THR A 150 9.95 -1.55 -9.35
CA THR A 150 10.39 -1.23 -7.99
C THR A 150 10.29 -2.45 -7.07
N ASP A 151 9.22 -3.20 -7.16
CA ASP A 151 9.01 -4.40 -6.35
C ASP A 151 10.06 -5.49 -6.66
N GLU A 152 10.37 -5.74 -7.94
CA GLU A 152 11.44 -6.66 -8.34
C GLU A 152 12.81 -6.24 -7.77
N LEU A 153 13.14 -4.95 -7.85
CA LEU A 153 14.39 -4.44 -7.29
C LEU A 153 14.42 -4.52 -5.76
N MET A 154 13.30 -4.21 -5.09
CA MET A 154 13.20 -4.36 -3.64
C MET A 154 13.27 -5.83 -3.20
N HIS A 155 12.64 -6.73 -3.95
CA HIS A 155 12.75 -8.16 -3.70
C HIS A 155 14.20 -8.63 -3.81
N LEU A 156 14.90 -8.24 -4.88
CA LEU A 156 16.32 -8.57 -5.08
C LEU A 156 17.20 -8.03 -3.94
N THR A 157 17.00 -6.78 -3.51
CA THR A 157 17.76 -6.21 -2.40
C THR A 157 17.40 -6.87 -1.06
N SER A 158 16.15 -7.26 -0.85
CA SER A 158 15.70 -7.88 0.40
C SER A 158 16.30 -9.27 0.69
N ILE A 159 16.77 -9.98 -0.35
CA ILE A 159 17.45 -11.27 -0.23
C ILE A 159 18.89 -11.10 0.30
N THR A 160 19.54 -9.99 -0.02
CA THR A 160 20.98 -9.76 0.23
C THR A 160 21.26 -8.70 1.27
N THR A 161 20.25 -7.98 1.76
CA THR A 161 20.41 -6.84 2.66
C THR A 161 19.36 -6.82 3.76
N ASN A 162 19.45 -5.84 4.66
CA ASN A 162 18.49 -5.59 5.75
C ASN A 162 17.22 -4.88 5.25
N THR A 163 16.63 -5.31 4.12
CA THR A 163 15.43 -4.70 3.52
C THR A 163 14.19 -5.55 3.76
N LEU A 164 13.11 -4.92 4.20
CA LEU A 164 11.75 -5.46 4.28
C LEU A 164 10.86 -4.77 3.25
N ASN A 165 10.38 -5.51 2.24
CA ASN A 165 9.45 -5.05 1.22
C ASN A 165 8.01 -5.48 1.58
N LEU A 166 7.11 -4.54 1.85
CA LEU A 166 5.73 -4.79 2.27
C LEU A 166 4.75 -4.48 1.14
N ARG A 167 4.01 -5.48 0.65
CA ARG A 167 2.98 -5.31 -0.38
C ARG A 167 1.61 -5.13 0.27
N ILE A 168 1.07 -3.90 0.26
CA ILE A 168 -0.32 -3.62 0.67
C ILE A 168 -1.25 -3.50 -0.54
N ARG A 169 -2.57 -3.62 -0.30
CA ARG A 169 -3.59 -3.41 -1.33
C ARG A 169 -4.81 -2.70 -0.75
N MET A 170 -5.43 -1.83 -1.57
CA MET A 170 -6.73 -1.19 -1.25
C MET A 170 -6.83 -0.82 0.24
N PRO A 171 -6.00 0.11 0.73
CA PRO A 171 -5.85 0.35 2.16
C PRO A 171 -7.14 0.89 2.79
N ILE A 172 -7.51 0.29 3.92
CA ILE A 172 -8.74 0.57 4.68
C ILE A 172 -8.37 1.04 6.10
N THR A 173 -9.13 1.99 6.63
CA THR A 173 -9.09 2.45 8.03
C THR A 173 -10.48 2.88 8.49
N ASP A 174 -10.67 3.08 9.79
CA ASP A 174 -11.91 3.54 10.39
C ASP A 174 -12.16 5.06 10.25
N LYS A 175 -11.22 5.80 9.66
CA LYS A 175 -11.30 7.26 9.48
C LYS A 175 -11.69 7.64 8.07
N LEU A 176 -12.51 8.67 7.95
CA LEU A 176 -12.84 9.29 6.67
C LEU A 176 -11.61 10.01 6.11
N ASP A 177 -11.00 9.45 5.07
CA ASP A 177 -9.92 10.05 4.30
C ASP A 177 -10.16 9.77 2.81
N PRO A 178 -9.94 10.73 1.91
CA PRO A 178 -10.14 10.51 0.46
C PRO A 178 -9.31 9.36 -0.13
N ARG A 179 -8.28 8.89 0.58
CA ARG A 179 -7.42 7.76 0.18
C ARG A 179 -7.88 6.44 0.76
N ASN A 180 -8.73 6.45 1.79
CA ASN A 180 -9.34 5.25 2.36
C ASN A 180 -10.23 4.57 1.31
N PHE A 181 -10.03 3.28 1.09
CA PHE A 181 -10.76 2.53 0.08
C PHE A 181 -12.28 2.57 0.31
N ILE A 182 -12.76 2.43 1.56
CA ILE A 182 -14.19 2.53 1.87
C ILE A 182 -14.73 3.91 1.50
N THR A 183 -14.04 4.98 1.93
CA THR A 183 -14.45 6.36 1.58
C THR A 183 -14.50 6.57 0.06
N LYS A 184 -13.58 5.98 -0.70
CA LYS A 184 -13.61 6.08 -2.17
C LYS A 184 -14.84 5.41 -2.76
N ILE A 185 -15.07 4.14 -2.43
CA ILE A 185 -16.16 3.38 -3.07
C ILE A 185 -17.55 3.85 -2.62
N THR A 186 -17.68 4.46 -1.45
CA THR A 186 -18.94 5.08 -1.01
C THR A 186 -19.23 6.42 -1.70
N ASN A 187 -18.25 7.00 -2.40
CA ASN A 187 -18.42 8.21 -3.21
C ASN A 187 -18.57 7.92 -4.72
N TYR A 188 -18.57 6.65 -5.15
CA TYR A 188 -18.75 6.28 -6.54
C TYR A 188 -20.20 5.87 -6.81
N GLU A 189 -20.78 6.36 -7.91
CA GLU A 189 -22.11 5.97 -8.34
C GLU A 189 -22.14 4.53 -8.91
N TYR A 190 -21.07 4.17 -9.62
CA TYR A 190 -20.93 2.86 -10.28
C TYR A 190 -19.73 2.10 -9.72
N ILE A 191 -19.93 0.84 -9.45
CA ILE A 191 -18.97 -0.07 -8.83
C ILE A 191 -18.68 -1.28 -9.71
N CYS A 192 -17.43 -1.48 -10.08
CA CYS A 192 -16.97 -2.75 -10.65
C CYS A 192 -16.55 -3.68 -9.49
N SER A 193 -17.41 -4.64 -9.19
CA SER A 193 -17.23 -5.51 -8.02
C SER A 193 -16.45 -6.77 -8.38
N ILE A 194 -15.19 -6.83 -7.96
CA ILE A 194 -14.29 -7.97 -8.17
C ILE A 194 -13.69 -8.35 -6.81
N PRO A 195 -13.57 -9.68 -6.49
CA PRO A 195 -12.86 -10.13 -5.31
C PRO A 195 -11.37 -9.71 -5.34
N ASN A 196 -10.90 -9.13 -4.23
CA ASN A 196 -9.53 -8.64 -4.09
C ASN A 196 -8.99 -8.88 -2.67
N ALA A 197 -7.68 -9.07 -2.55
CA ALA A 197 -7.00 -8.90 -1.29
C ALA A 197 -7.00 -7.42 -0.88
N MET A 198 -7.19 -7.12 0.41
CA MET A 198 -7.21 -5.76 0.95
C MET A 198 -6.45 -5.65 2.27
N SER A 199 -6.05 -4.44 2.64
CA SER A 199 -5.24 -4.17 3.83
C SER A 199 -5.97 -3.24 4.79
N VAL A 200 -6.40 -3.76 5.94
CA VAL A 200 -6.88 -2.92 7.05
C VAL A 200 -5.67 -2.38 7.81
N LEU A 201 -5.38 -1.10 7.61
CA LEU A 201 -4.14 -0.47 8.09
C LEU A 201 -4.04 -0.42 9.62
N ASP A 202 -5.17 -0.30 10.31
CA ASP A 202 -5.20 -0.27 11.77
C ASP A 202 -4.71 -1.60 12.39
N ASP A 203 -4.92 -2.72 11.71
CA ASP A 203 -4.43 -4.04 12.10
C ASP A 203 -3.00 -4.28 11.61
N LEU A 204 -2.67 -3.85 10.38
CA LEU A 204 -1.44 -4.24 9.69
C LEU A 204 -0.24 -3.32 9.92
N LEU A 205 -0.44 -2.02 10.17
CA LEU A 205 0.69 -1.11 10.46
C LEU A 205 1.40 -1.41 11.79
N PRO A 206 0.70 -1.81 12.88
CA PRO A 206 1.38 -2.31 14.07
C PRO A 206 2.24 -3.55 13.81
N ILE A 207 1.80 -4.46 12.92
CA ILE A 207 2.54 -5.65 12.48
C ILE A 207 3.77 -5.24 11.66
N ALA A 208 3.62 -4.26 10.73
CA ALA A 208 4.75 -3.73 9.96
C ALA A 208 5.85 -3.15 10.87
N LEU A 209 5.45 -2.44 11.93
CA LEU A 209 6.40 -1.93 12.92
C LEU A 209 7.05 -3.06 13.73
N ASP A 210 6.30 -4.07 14.11
CA ASP A 210 6.82 -5.24 14.83
C ASP A 210 7.84 -6.01 13.98
N MET A 211 7.53 -6.25 12.70
CA MET A 211 8.49 -6.84 11.74
C MET A 211 9.79 -6.04 11.66
N ALA A 212 9.68 -4.71 11.52
CA ALA A 212 10.87 -3.85 11.49
C ALA A 212 11.66 -3.94 12.80
N THR A 213 10.98 -3.92 13.95
CA THR A 213 11.61 -4.01 15.28
C THR A 213 12.37 -5.33 15.46
N ASN A 214 11.86 -6.41 14.89
CA ASN A 214 12.48 -7.74 14.92
C ASN A 214 13.47 -7.98 13.77
N ASN A 215 13.82 -6.93 13.01
CA ASN A 215 14.73 -7.00 11.86
C ASN A 215 14.33 -8.07 10.83
N ILE A 216 13.02 -8.29 10.61
CA ILE A 216 12.54 -9.18 9.57
C ILE A 216 12.87 -8.57 8.21
N THR A 217 13.39 -9.39 7.30
CA THR A 217 13.77 -9.02 5.94
C THR A 217 13.00 -9.85 4.91
N GLY A 218 13.15 -9.50 3.65
CA GLY A 218 12.44 -10.18 2.56
C GLY A 218 11.19 -9.44 2.11
N THR A 219 10.49 -10.03 1.17
CA THR A 219 9.16 -9.54 0.74
C THR A 219 8.07 -10.17 1.61
N MET A 220 7.03 -9.38 1.92
CA MET A 220 5.86 -9.82 2.68
C MET A 220 4.58 -9.26 2.05
N ASN A 221 3.62 -10.13 1.77
CA ASN A 221 2.27 -9.74 1.40
C ASN A 221 1.51 -9.25 2.64
N LEU A 222 1.42 -7.95 2.82
CA LEU A 222 0.82 -7.33 4.01
C LEU A 222 -0.65 -6.99 3.75
N THR A 223 -1.48 -8.01 3.58
CA THR A 223 -2.94 -7.94 3.45
C THR A 223 -3.61 -8.81 4.50
N ASN A 224 -4.86 -8.50 4.86
CA ASN A 224 -5.63 -9.41 5.69
C ASN A 224 -5.94 -10.69 4.91
N PRO A 225 -5.91 -11.87 5.56
CA PRO A 225 -6.18 -13.15 4.90
C PRO A 225 -7.55 -13.18 4.22
N GLY A 226 -7.60 -13.77 3.03
CA GLY A 226 -8.82 -13.98 2.26
C GLY A 226 -9.13 -12.88 1.27
N LEU A 227 -10.30 -13.00 0.64
CA LEU A 227 -10.83 -12.12 -0.39
C LEU A 227 -12.12 -11.44 0.06
N ILE A 228 -12.32 -10.21 -0.39
CA ILE A 228 -13.58 -9.48 -0.28
C ILE A 228 -13.83 -8.67 -1.55
N SER A 229 -15.08 -8.64 -2.02
CA SER A 229 -15.47 -7.82 -3.16
C SER A 229 -15.97 -6.44 -2.72
N HIS A 230 -16.01 -5.50 -3.66
CA HIS A 230 -16.58 -4.17 -3.41
C HIS A 230 -18.02 -4.25 -2.93
N ASN A 231 -18.84 -5.13 -3.53
CA ASN A 231 -20.24 -5.31 -3.15
C ASN A 231 -20.39 -5.84 -1.72
N GLU A 232 -19.52 -6.78 -1.29
CA GLU A 232 -19.54 -7.26 0.08
C GLU A 232 -19.22 -6.14 1.07
N VAL A 233 -18.19 -5.31 0.78
CA VAL A 233 -17.84 -4.14 1.61
C VAL A 233 -19.01 -3.16 1.68
N LEU A 234 -19.64 -2.83 0.54
CA LEU A 234 -20.75 -1.88 0.48
C LEU A 234 -22.03 -2.41 1.12
N THR A 235 -22.28 -3.72 1.03
CA THR A 235 -23.37 -4.36 1.76
C THR A 235 -23.17 -4.22 3.27
N MET A 236 -21.98 -4.54 3.78
CA MET A 236 -21.65 -4.34 5.19
C MET A 236 -21.75 -2.85 5.59
N TYR A 237 -21.30 -1.94 4.73
CA TYR A 237 -21.38 -0.49 4.98
C TYR A 237 -22.83 -0.04 5.12
N ARG A 238 -23.70 -0.43 4.19
CA ARG A 238 -25.13 -0.15 4.27
C ARG A 238 -25.74 -0.71 5.55
N ASP A 239 -25.48 -1.95 5.88
CA ASP A 239 -26.11 -2.63 7.01
C ASP A 239 -25.63 -2.08 8.37
N ILE A 240 -24.41 -1.54 8.42
CA ILE A 240 -23.79 -1.06 9.68
C ILE A 240 -23.83 0.47 9.81
N VAL A 241 -23.41 1.20 8.75
CA VAL A 241 -23.12 2.64 8.84
C VAL A 241 -24.26 3.49 8.32
N ASP A 242 -24.75 3.20 7.10
CA ASP A 242 -25.74 4.02 6.40
C ASP A 242 -26.80 3.13 5.72
N PRO A 243 -27.93 2.85 6.40
CA PRO A 243 -28.99 1.96 5.86
C PRO A 243 -29.64 2.44 4.56
N ASP A 244 -29.55 3.73 4.25
CA ASP A 244 -30.11 4.31 3.03
C ASP A 244 -29.13 4.30 1.86
N PHE A 245 -27.87 3.86 2.08
CA PHE A 245 -26.84 3.79 1.05
C PHE A 245 -27.19 2.83 -0.06
N SER A 246 -27.01 3.27 -1.30
CA SER A 246 -27.23 2.47 -2.51
C SER A 246 -26.17 2.74 -3.57
N TRP A 247 -25.94 1.77 -4.44
CA TRP A 247 -24.98 1.89 -5.55
C TRP A 247 -25.49 1.12 -6.77
N LYS A 248 -24.85 1.35 -7.91
CA LYS A 248 -25.07 0.60 -9.15
C LYS A 248 -23.81 -0.17 -9.51
N ASN A 249 -23.97 -1.33 -10.13
CA ASN A 249 -22.82 -2.07 -10.66
C ASN A 249 -22.68 -1.83 -12.17
N PHE A 250 -21.46 -1.92 -12.64
CA PHE A 250 -21.10 -1.98 -14.06
C PHE A 250 -20.02 -3.05 -14.27
N THR A 251 -19.84 -3.47 -15.52
CA THR A 251 -18.89 -4.51 -15.89
C THR A 251 -17.46 -3.98 -15.99
N PRO A 252 -16.44 -4.86 -15.96
CA PRO A 252 -15.06 -4.44 -16.24
C PRO A 252 -14.91 -3.72 -17.58
N GLU A 253 -15.64 -4.16 -18.62
CA GLU A 253 -15.62 -3.56 -19.96
C GLU A 253 -16.25 -2.15 -19.99
N GLU A 254 -17.27 -1.92 -19.18
CA GLU A 254 -17.86 -0.58 -18.99
C GLU A 254 -16.90 0.31 -18.20
N GLN A 255 -16.26 -0.22 -17.14
CA GLN A 255 -15.27 0.50 -16.36
C GLN A 255 -14.07 0.94 -17.23
N ALA A 256 -13.57 0.07 -18.08
CA ALA A 256 -12.42 0.35 -18.94
C ALA A 256 -12.67 1.52 -19.92
N LYS A 257 -13.92 1.85 -20.24
CA LYS A 257 -14.26 2.96 -21.13
C LYS A 257 -14.15 4.35 -20.48
N ILE A 258 -14.11 4.40 -19.14
CA ILE A 258 -14.14 5.66 -18.38
C ILE A 258 -12.86 5.92 -17.58
N LEU A 259 -11.95 4.96 -17.52
CA LEU A 259 -10.69 5.09 -16.78
C LEU A 259 -9.51 5.22 -17.75
N ASP A 260 -8.56 6.11 -17.42
CA ASP A 260 -7.30 6.26 -18.15
C ASP A 260 -6.31 5.13 -17.84
N ALA A 261 -6.44 4.52 -16.66
CA ALA A 261 -5.57 3.45 -16.17
C ALA A 261 -6.39 2.17 -15.88
N ASP A 262 -5.91 1.02 -16.34
CA ASP A 262 -6.49 -0.27 -15.93
C ASP A 262 -6.33 -0.50 -14.43
N ARG A 263 -7.20 -1.33 -13.87
CA ARG A 263 -7.20 -1.68 -12.44
C ARG A 263 -6.71 -3.11 -12.22
N SER A 264 -5.73 -3.22 -11.32
CA SER A 264 -5.21 -4.50 -10.84
C SER A 264 -6.23 -5.19 -9.95
N ASN A 265 -6.53 -6.45 -10.25
CA ASN A 265 -7.37 -7.32 -9.44
C ASN A 265 -6.65 -8.63 -9.18
N ASN A 266 -6.49 -9.02 -7.91
CA ASN A 266 -5.76 -10.23 -7.55
C ASN A 266 -6.02 -10.66 -6.10
N CYS A 267 -5.57 -11.88 -5.77
CA CYS A 267 -5.41 -12.41 -4.44
C CYS A 267 -3.91 -12.46 -4.11
N LEU A 268 -3.50 -11.95 -2.98
CA LEU A 268 -2.17 -12.18 -2.43
C LEU A 268 -2.22 -13.35 -1.44
N ASP A 269 -1.30 -14.32 -1.57
CA ASP A 269 -1.13 -15.35 -0.56
C ASP A 269 -0.61 -14.75 0.74
N THR A 270 -1.18 -15.15 1.86
CA THR A 270 -0.84 -14.64 3.20
C THR A 270 -0.31 -15.72 4.12
N SER A 271 0.03 -16.90 3.61
CA SER A 271 0.51 -18.04 4.41
C SER A 271 1.77 -17.70 5.21
N LYS A 272 2.71 -16.98 4.59
CA LYS A 272 3.93 -16.48 5.25
C LYS A 272 3.60 -15.49 6.37
N LEU A 273 2.69 -14.56 6.14
CA LEU A 273 2.23 -13.59 7.14
C LEU A 273 1.55 -14.28 8.32
N ILE A 274 0.62 -15.22 8.05
CA ILE A 274 -0.11 -15.98 9.06
C ILE A 274 0.85 -16.84 9.90
N SER A 275 1.90 -17.41 9.31
CA SER A 275 2.88 -18.20 10.04
C SER A 275 3.62 -17.41 11.12
N LEU A 276 3.83 -16.12 10.90
CA LEU A 276 4.46 -15.20 11.86
C LEU A 276 3.44 -14.54 12.81
N TYR A 277 2.24 -14.28 12.31
CA TYR A 277 1.17 -13.55 13.02
C TYR A 277 -0.17 -14.30 12.92
N PRO A 278 -0.32 -15.44 13.63
CA PRO A 278 -1.50 -16.33 13.49
C PRO A 278 -2.82 -15.72 13.97
N HIS A 279 -2.76 -14.60 14.68
CA HIS A 279 -3.96 -13.91 15.19
C HIS A 279 -4.44 -12.78 14.26
N ILE A 280 -3.88 -12.65 13.07
CA ILE A 280 -4.33 -11.67 12.08
C ILE A 280 -5.74 -12.01 11.62
N LYS A 281 -6.63 -11.01 11.63
CA LYS A 281 -8.03 -11.20 11.27
C LYS A 281 -8.21 -11.44 9.77
N PRO A 282 -9.07 -12.37 9.36
CA PRO A 282 -9.53 -12.46 7.97
C PRO A 282 -10.15 -11.13 7.50
N ILE A 283 -10.03 -10.84 6.20
CA ILE A 283 -10.44 -9.53 5.66
C ILE A 283 -11.91 -9.18 5.95
N LYS A 284 -12.83 -10.13 5.87
CA LYS A 284 -14.26 -9.87 6.12
C LYS A 284 -14.53 -9.47 7.56
N GLU A 285 -13.88 -10.12 8.52
CA GLU A 285 -13.94 -9.77 9.94
C GLU A 285 -13.30 -8.40 10.21
N ALA A 286 -12.11 -8.16 9.65
CA ALA A 286 -11.38 -6.91 9.82
C ALA A 286 -12.16 -5.71 9.26
N VAL A 287 -12.82 -5.87 8.09
CA VAL A 287 -13.69 -4.85 7.51
C VAL A 287 -14.93 -4.62 8.37
N TYR A 288 -15.59 -5.68 8.84
CA TYR A 288 -16.75 -5.57 9.72
C TYR A 288 -16.44 -4.76 10.98
N ASP A 289 -15.34 -5.09 11.67
CA ASP A 289 -14.88 -4.37 12.86
C ASP A 289 -14.53 -2.92 12.56
N THR A 290 -13.94 -2.66 11.38
CA THR A 290 -13.61 -1.31 10.93
C THR A 290 -14.88 -0.47 10.73
N LEU A 291 -15.92 -1.03 10.11
CA LEU A 291 -17.20 -0.36 9.91
C LEU A 291 -17.93 -0.07 11.23
N LEU A 292 -17.84 -0.98 12.21
CA LEU A 292 -18.36 -0.72 13.56
C LEU A 292 -17.65 0.48 14.23
N ARG A 293 -16.33 0.61 14.05
CA ARG A 293 -15.57 1.77 14.53
C ARG A 293 -15.92 3.05 13.77
N MET A 294 -16.09 2.98 12.45
CA MET A 294 -16.53 4.11 11.62
C MET A 294 -17.88 4.67 12.12
N LYS A 295 -18.86 3.80 12.37
CA LYS A 295 -20.17 4.20 12.88
C LYS A 295 -20.09 4.93 14.24
N LYS A 296 -19.17 4.52 15.11
CA LYS A 296 -18.98 5.17 16.43
C LYS A 296 -18.32 6.54 16.33
N ASN A 297 -17.58 6.79 15.22
CA ASN A 297 -16.84 8.02 15.00
C ASN A 297 -17.60 9.03 14.13
N ALA A 298 -18.74 8.64 13.54
CA ALA A 298 -19.65 9.47 12.76
C ALA A 298 -20.67 10.16 13.66
#